data_88f642fc2c5dacaad440f463566265e6
#
_entry.id   88f642fc2c5dacaad440f463566265e6
#
_cell.length_a   1.000
_cell.length_b   1.000
_cell.length_c   1.000
_cell.angle_alpha   90.00
_cell.angle_beta   90.00
_cell.angle_gamma   90.00
#
_symmetry.space_group_name_H-M   'P 1'
#
loop_
_entity.id
_entity.type
_entity.pdbx_description
1 polymer ?
#
loop_
_entity_poly.entity_id
_entity_poly.type
_entity_poly.pdbx_seq_one_letter_code
_entity_poly.pdbx_strand_id
1 'polypeptide(L)'
;MKNNKPNVLVLGATGKVGAETIRILEKAGDVNVIAGVRSPHKAQHLKDQEIEVRHLDLDKQETLAPALKDIDRALLLTSYTVDMLMQSKAFLDEAKQANVKHIVHIGASGAPTNQVAHWAWHQFIEKYIEALGFSFTHLRPEAFMQNITGPGYRWLEGNTILNYAGSDPWSWIDCDDLALVVATTLREADKYSGQTIQLGYDGKTFDEIAQILTDILGK
;
A
#
# COMPACT_ATOMS: atom_id res chain seq x y z
N MET A 1 8.14 2.95 -32.68
CA MET A 1 7.12 2.04 -32.10
C MET A 1 6.69 2.67 -30.78
N LYS A 2 5.39 2.94 -30.57
CA LYS A 2 4.94 3.40 -29.24
C LYS A 2 5.30 2.32 -28.23
N ASN A 3 5.99 2.74 -27.18
CA ASN A 3 6.35 1.85 -26.08
C ASN A 3 5.04 1.36 -25.45
N ASN A 4 4.68 0.08 -25.67
CA ASN A 4 3.37 -0.47 -25.33
C ASN A 4 3.32 -0.96 -23.85
N LYS A 5 4.20 -0.39 -23.00
CA LYS A 5 4.22 -0.71 -21.57
C LYS A 5 3.06 0.00 -20.87
N PRO A 6 2.34 -0.67 -19.94
CA PRO A 6 1.29 -0.01 -19.17
C PRO A 6 1.88 1.07 -18.24
N ASN A 7 1.14 2.15 -18.09
CA ASN A 7 1.44 3.22 -17.13
C ASN A 7 0.92 2.85 -15.74
N VAL A 8 1.80 2.79 -14.77
CA VAL A 8 1.50 2.35 -13.40
C VAL A 8 1.73 3.49 -12.41
N LEU A 9 0.64 3.95 -11.77
CA LEU A 9 0.69 4.97 -10.74
C LEU A 9 0.86 4.33 -9.37
N VAL A 10 1.92 4.72 -8.65
CA VAL A 10 2.20 4.25 -7.29
C VAL A 10 1.93 5.38 -6.31
N LEU A 11 0.84 5.26 -5.52
CA LEU A 11 0.57 6.16 -4.40
C LEU A 11 1.53 5.87 -3.23
N GLY A 12 1.78 6.90 -2.42
CA GLY A 12 2.71 6.73 -1.29
C GLY A 12 4.15 6.48 -1.71
N ALA A 13 4.55 6.99 -2.88
CA ALA A 13 5.84 6.77 -3.54
C ALA A 13 7.09 7.08 -2.69
N THR A 14 6.95 7.91 -1.65
CA THR A 14 8.03 8.25 -0.71
C THR A 14 7.97 7.47 0.61
N GLY A 15 6.98 6.59 0.76
CA GLY A 15 6.85 5.68 1.90
C GLY A 15 7.62 4.38 1.72
N LYS A 16 7.70 3.57 2.77
CA LYS A 16 8.46 2.30 2.77
C LYS A 16 8.00 1.36 1.63
N VAL A 17 6.72 1.03 1.59
CA VAL A 17 6.16 0.11 0.58
C VAL A 17 6.21 0.74 -0.81
N GLY A 18 5.77 1.99 -0.97
CA GLY A 18 5.70 2.65 -2.28
C GLY A 18 7.07 2.84 -2.93
N ALA A 19 8.08 3.28 -2.16
CA ALA A 19 9.44 3.47 -2.68
C ALA A 19 10.06 2.15 -3.12
N GLU A 20 9.90 1.09 -2.33
CA GLU A 20 10.42 -0.23 -2.68
C GLU A 20 9.66 -0.84 -3.86
N THR A 21 8.33 -0.64 -3.94
CA THR A 21 7.54 -1.03 -5.13
C THR A 21 8.08 -0.37 -6.39
N ILE A 22 8.35 0.94 -6.35
CA ILE A 22 8.94 1.67 -7.49
C ILE A 22 10.29 1.06 -7.88
N ARG A 23 11.17 0.82 -6.92
CA ARG A 23 12.49 0.23 -7.18
C ARG A 23 12.39 -1.13 -7.89
N ILE A 24 11.44 -1.97 -7.46
CA ILE A 24 11.20 -3.29 -8.07
C ILE A 24 10.64 -3.16 -9.49
N LEU A 25 9.67 -2.27 -9.70
CA LEU A 25 9.07 -2.02 -11.02
C LEU A 25 10.09 -1.47 -12.03
N GLU A 26 10.90 -0.50 -11.61
CA GLU A 26 11.98 0.05 -12.45
C GLU A 26 13.00 -1.02 -12.84
N LYS A 27 13.43 -1.84 -11.88
CA LYS A 27 14.36 -2.95 -12.15
C LYS A 27 13.78 -3.97 -13.15
N ALA A 28 12.47 -4.22 -13.10
CA ALA A 28 11.79 -5.13 -14.02
C ALA A 28 11.68 -4.54 -15.44
N GLY A 29 11.45 -3.23 -15.55
CA GLY A 29 11.48 -2.49 -16.80
C GLY A 29 10.39 -2.82 -17.80
N ASP A 30 9.29 -3.47 -17.39
CA ASP A 30 8.18 -3.87 -18.24
C ASP A 30 6.92 -2.99 -18.11
N VAL A 31 6.97 -1.99 -17.25
CA VAL A 31 5.95 -0.94 -17.06
C VAL A 31 6.57 0.45 -17.11
N ASN A 32 5.77 1.49 -17.33
CA ASN A 32 6.17 2.89 -17.11
C ASN A 32 5.72 3.28 -15.70
N VAL A 33 6.67 3.61 -14.83
CA VAL A 33 6.38 3.93 -13.42
C VAL A 33 6.09 5.42 -13.26
N ILE A 34 4.99 5.75 -12.59
CA ILE A 34 4.61 7.10 -12.23
C ILE A 34 4.48 7.18 -10.70
N ALA A 35 5.24 8.05 -10.08
CA ALA A 35 5.25 8.25 -8.64
C ALA A 35 4.22 9.31 -8.23
N GLY A 36 3.15 8.88 -7.53
CA GLY A 36 2.17 9.78 -6.93
C GLY A 36 2.64 10.28 -5.57
N VAL A 37 2.87 11.58 -5.43
CA VAL A 37 3.43 12.18 -4.21
C VAL A 37 2.62 13.37 -3.71
N ARG A 38 2.35 13.39 -2.40
CA ARG A 38 1.68 14.53 -1.74
C ARG A 38 2.53 15.81 -1.74
N SER A 39 3.85 15.64 -1.68
CA SER A 39 4.80 16.74 -1.57
C SER A 39 5.91 16.60 -2.62
N PRO A 40 5.74 17.13 -3.84
CA PRO A 40 6.71 16.94 -4.94
C PRO A 40 8.13 17.40 -4.62
N HIS A 41 8.30 18.39 -3.72
CA HIS A 41 9.62 18.87 -3.30
C HIS A 41 10.40 17.84 -2.48
N LYS A 42 9.73 16.86 -1.85
CA LYS A 42 10.38 15.75 -1.11
C LYS A 42 10.75 14.57 -2.01
N ALA A 43 10.36 14.61 -3.27
CA ALA A 43 10.56 13.53 -4.24
C ALA A 43 11.66 13.84 -5.27
N GLN A 44 12.59 14.78 -4.97
CA GLN A 44 13.65 15.13 -5.91
C GLN A 44 14.50 13.92 -6.28
N HIS A 45 14.79 13.05 -5.32
CA HIS A 45 15.56 11.81 -5.55
C HIS A 45 14.89 10.87 -6.59
N LEU A 46 13.56 10.87 -6.72
CA LEU A 46 12.87 10.09 -7.75
C LEU A 46 13.06 10.72 -9.14
N LYS A 47 13.04 12.05 -9.22
CA LYS A 47 13.31 12.78 -10.47
C LYS A 47 14.75 12.58 -10.92
N ASP A 48 15.70 12.55 -9.99
CA ASP A 48 17.12 12.31 -10.27
C ASP A 48 17.35 10.88 -10.83
N GLN A 49 16.42 9.97 -10.59
CA GLN A 49 16.36 8.63 -11.16
C GLN A 49 15.52 8.55 -12.44
N GLU A 50 15.14 9.70 -13.03
CA GLU A 50 14.31 9.81 -14.23
C GLU A 50 12.88 9.26 -14.08
N ILE A 51 12.38 9.06 -12.85
CA ILE A 51 11.01 8.61 -12.58
C ILE A 51 10.06 9.79 -12.73
N GLU A 52 8.97 9.59 -13.48
CA GLU A 52 7.93 10.59 -13.60
C GLU A 52 7.23 10.80 -12.25
N VAL A 53 7.21 12.06 -11.76
CA VAL A 53 6.59 12.43 -10.49
C VAL A 53 5.36 13.30 -10.74
N ARG A 54 4.21 12.85 -10.24
CA ARG A 54 2.97 13.63 -10.27
C ARG A 54 2.55 14.06 -8.87
N HIS A 55 2.05 15.30 -8.76
CA HIS A 55 1.43 15.75 -7.52
C HIS A 55 0.10 15.02 -7.34
N LEU A 56 -0.02 14.26 -6.26
CA LEU A 56 -1.23 13.53 -5.87
C LEU A 56 -1.38 13.63 -4.36
N ASP A 57 -2.38 14.40 -3.94
CA ASP A 57 -2.74 14.62 -2.56
C ASP A 57 -4.22 14.24 -2.38
N LEU A 58 -4.49 13.16 -1.65
CA LEU A 58 -5.85 12.65 -1.45
C LEU A 58 -6.77 13.65 -0.71
N ASP A 59 -6.19 14.63 -0.03
CA ASP A 59 -6.92 15.73 0.62
C ASP A 59 -7.26 16.88 -0.36
N LYS A 60 -6.73 16.83 -1.60
CA LYS A 60 -6.86 17.87 -2.62
C LYS A 60 -7.40 17.30 -3.92
N GLN A 61 -8.71 17.34 -4.09
CA GLN A 61 -9.39 16.72 -5.23
C GLN A 61 -8.87 17.22 -6.59
N GLU A 62 -8.48 18.50 -6.68
CA GLU A 62 -7.94 19.10 -7.89
C GLU A 62 -6.64 18.44 -8.38
N THR A 63 -5.96 17.68 -7.52
CA THR A 63 -4.72 16.96 -7.88
C THR A 63 -4.98 15.59 -8.50
N LEU A 64 -6.17 15.03 -8.33
CA LEU A 64 -6.46 13.63 -8.67
C LEU A 64 -6.54 13.42 -10.19
N ALA A 65 -7.38 14.19 -10.88
CA ALA A 65 -7.57 14.05 -12.32
C ALA A 65 -6.27 14.23 -13.12
N PRO A 66 -5.41 15.26 -12.86
CA PRO A 66 -4.12 15.38 -13.53
C PRO A 66 -3.17 14.22 -13.24
N ALA A 67 -3.19 13.69 -12.01
CA ALA A 67 -2.32 12.58 -11.62
C ALA A 67 -2.72 11.26 -12.29
N LEU A 68 -4.02 11.07 -12.56
CA LEU A 68 -4.59 9.85 -13.13
C LEU A 68 -4.63 9.84 -14.67
N LYS A 69 -4.23 10.94 -15.31
CA LYS A 69 -4.23 11.03 -16.77
C LYS A 69 -3.34 9.95 -17.40
N ASP A 70 -3.88 9.21 -18.36
CA ASP A 70 -3.19 8.14 -19.12
C ASP A 70 -2.62 7.01 -18.23
N ILE A 71 -3.20 6.76 -17.06
CA ILE A 71 -2.84 5.65 -16.16
C ILE A 71 -3.64 4.40 -16.52
N ASP A 72 -2.95 3.27 -16.67
CA ASP A 72 -3.58 1.97 -16.89
C ASP A 72 -3.85 1.23 -15.58
N ARG A 73 -2.93 1.31 -14.61
CA ARG A 73 -2.99 0.58 -13.35
C ARG A 73 -2.56 1.48 -12.20
N ALA A 74 -3.17 1.34 -11.03
CA ALA A 74 -2.81 2.15 -9.87
C ALA A 74 -2.72 1.33 -8.58
N LEU A 75 -1.73 1.64 -7.76
CA LEU A 75 -1.69 1.25 -6.37
C LEU A 75 -2.52 2.25 -5.56
N LEU A 76 -3.55 1.79 -4.87
CA LEU A 76 -4.26 2.56 -3.85
C LEU A 76 -3.73 2.20 -2.47
N LEU A 77 -3.07 3.15 -1.84
CA LEU A 77 -2.56 3.09 -0.47
C LEU A 77 -3.05 4.32 0.28
N THR A 78 -3.81 4.12 1.36
CA THR A 78 -4.37 5.21 2.18
C THR A 78 -3.63 5.35 3.51
N SER A 79 -3.77 6.53 4.12
CA SER A 79 -3.34 6.77 5.49
C SER A 79 -4.35 6.19 6.48
N TYR A 80 -3.91 5.89 7.71
CA TYR A 80 -4.78 5.51 8.81
C TYR A 80 -5.46 6.76 9.42
N THR A 81 -6.49 7.25 8.75
CA THR A 81 -7.25 8.43 9.17
C THR A 81 -8.75 8.20 8.95
N VAL A 82 -9.58 8.98 9.64
CA VAL A 82 -11.04 8.93 9.47
C VAL A 82 -11.48 9.33 8.05
N ASP A 83 -10.64 10.08 7.33
CA ASP A 83 -10.92 10.58 5.99
C ASP A 83 -10.68 9.53 4.89
N MET A 84 -10.08 8.38 5.23
CA MET A 84 -9.67 7.39 4.25
C MET A 84 -10.80 6.90 3.33
N LEU A 85 -12.04 6.82 3.83
CA LEU A 85 -13.18 6.44 2.99
C LEU A 85 -13.50 7.51 1.93
N MET A 86 -13.53 8.77 2.36
CA MET A 86 -13.78 9.91 1.45
C MET A 86 -12.65 10.06 0.44
N GLN A 87 -11.41 9.97 0.90
CA GLN A 87 -10.21 10.01 0.07
C GLN A 87 -10.19 8.90 -0.98
N SER A 88 -10.48 7.66 -0.55
CA SER A 88 -10.54 6.50 -1.46
C SER A 88 -11.66 6.66 -2.47
N LYS A 89 -12.84 7.11 -2.03
CA LYS A 89 -13.97 7.35 -2.94
C LYS A 89 -13.61 8.38 -4.01
N ALA A 90 -13.09 9.53 -3.62
CA ALA A 90 -12.70 10.58 -4.57
C ALA A 90 -11.65 10.09 -5.57
N PHE A 91 -10.62 9.39 -5.09
CA PHE A 91 -9.61 8.80 -5.96
C PHE A 91 -10.19 7.78 -6.95
N LEU A 92 -11.06 6.88 -6.49
CA LEU A 92 -11.65 5.82 -7.32
C LEU A 92 -12.63 6.38 -8.35
N ASP A 93 -13.40 7.40 -7.99
CA ASP A 93 -14.29 8.08 -8.94
C ASP A 93 -13.50 8.73 -10.09
N GLU A 94 -12.42 9.45 -9.77
CA GLU A 94 -11.54 10.04 -10.77
C GLU A 94 -10.78 8.99 -11.58
N ALA A 95 -10.32 7.91 -10.94
CA ALA A 95 -9.68 6.79 -11.64
C ALA A 95 -10.62 6.13 -12.65
N LYS A 96 -11.92 6.04 -12.31
CA LYS A 96 -12.95 5.52 -13.23
C LYS A 96 -13.16 6.45 -14.41
N GLN A 97 -13.24 7.76 -14.19
CA GLN A 97 -13.35 8.77 -15.25
C GLN A 97 -12.11 8.78 -16.17
N ALA A 98 -10.93 8.58 -15.60
CA ALA A 98 -9.66 8.49 -16.32
C ALA A 98 -9.46 7.16 -17.07
N ASN A 99 -10.41 6.21 -16.97
CA ASN A 99 -10.35 4.87 -17.56
C ASN A 99 -9.18 4.02 -17.05
N VAL A 100 -8.77 4.17 -15.80
CA VAL A 100 -7.86 3.23 -15.14
C VAL A 100 -8.50 1.85 -15.16
N LYS A 101 -7.72 0.83 -15.50
CA LYS A 101 -8.25 -0.52 -15.72
C LYS A 101 -8.13 -1.40 -14.49
N HIS A 102 -7.02 -1.28 -13.77
CA HIS A 102 -6.71 -2.17 -12.65
C HIS A 102 -6.29 -1.40 -11.40
N ILE A 103 -6.85 -1.78 -10.25
CA ILE A 103 -6.51 -1.23 -8.94
C ILE A 103 -5.91 -2.33 -8.07
N VAL A 104 -4.69 -2.12 -7.62
CA VAL A 104 -4.13 -2.89 -6.49
C VAL A 104 -4.39 -2.09 -5.22
N HIS A 105 -5.14 -2.65 -4.29
CA HIS A 105 -5.50 -1.98 -3.05
C HIS A 105 -4.79 -2.67 -1.88
N ILE A 106 -4.02 -1.90 -1.12
CA ILE A 106 -3.52 -2.37 0.18
C ILE A 106 -4.59 -2.08 1.22
N GLY A 107 -5.29 -3.14 1.61
CA GLY A 107 -6.29 -3.15 2.64
C GLY A 107 -5.74 -3.57 3.99
N ALA A 108 -6.54 -4.31 4.73
CA ALA A 108 -6.14 -4.91 6.00
C ALA A 108 -6.72 -6.31 6.16
N SER A 109 -6.00 -7.19 6.85
CA SER A 109 -6.52 -8.48 7.28
C SER A 109 -7.68 -8.27 8.27
N GLY A 110 -8.72 -9.08 8.14
CA GLY A 110 -9.87 -9.02 9.04
C GLY A 110 -10.99 -9.94 8.57
N ALA A 111 -11.72 -10.52 9.51
CA ALA A 111 -12.92 -11.28 9.22
C ALA A 111 -14.06 -10.37 8.74
N PRO A 112 -14.98 -10.87 7.90
CA PRO A 112 -16.14 -10.07 7.45
C PRO A 112 -17.02 -9.55 8.59
N THR A 113 -17.00 -10.20 9.74
CA THR A 113 -17.75 -9.83 10.94
C THR A 113 -16.96 -8.97 11.93
N ASN A 114 -15.76 -8.53 11.54
CA ASN A 114 -14.89 -7.77 12.42
C ASN A 114 -15.51 -6.40 12.76
N GLN A 115 -15.49 -6.04 14.05
CA GLN A 115 -16.03 -4.78 14.55
C GLN A 115 -14.98 -3.65 14.65
N VAL A 116 -13.75 -3.90 14.26
CA VAL A 116 -12.71 -2.85 14.22
C VAL A 116 -12.99 -1.93 13.04
N ALA A 117 -13.29 -0.67 13.32
CA ALA A 117 -13.72 0.30 12.32
C ALA A 117 -12.76 0.41 11.13
N HIS A 118 -11.45 0.45 11.39
CA HIS A 118 -10.44 0.55 10.35
C HIS A 118 -10.48 -0.64 9.35
N TRP A 119 -10.65 -1.85 9.84
CA TRP A 119 -10.76 -3.03 8.98
C TRP A 119 -12.07 -3.04 8.18
N ALA A 120 -13.16 -2.60 8.80
CA ALA A 120 -14.43 -2.42 8.10
C ALA A 120 -14.32 -1.36 6.98
N TRP A 121 -13.60 -0.26 7.20
CA TRP A 121 -13.39 0.77 6.18
C TRP A 121 -12.65 0.20 4.96
N HIS A 122 -11.62 -0.62 5.15
CA HIS A 122 -10.95 -1.29 4.03
C HIS A 122 -11.91 -2.21 3.27
N GLN A 123 -12.77 -2.96 3.96
CA GLN A 123 -13.78 -3.80 3.31
C GLN A 123 -14.79 -2.97 2.49
N PHE A 124 -15.19 -1.79 2.97
CA PHE A 124 -16.02 -0.86 2.18
C PHE A 124 -15.30 -0.37 0.93
N ILE A 125 -14.01 -0.02 1.04
CA ILE A 125 -13.21 0.40 -0.12
C ILE A 125 -13.12 -0.73 -1.15
N GLU A 126 -12.87 -1.97 -0.72
CA GLU A 126 -12.86 -3.15 -1.59
C GLU A 126 -14.19 -3.30 -2.35
N LYS A 127 -15.32 -3.24 -1.62
CA LYS A 127 -16.63 -3.34 -2.25
C LYS A 127 -16.93 -2.18 -3.19
N TYR A 128 -16.41 -1.00 -2.93
CA TYR A 128 -16.55 0.14 -3.82
C TYR A 128 -15.72 -0.04 -5.11
N ILE A 129 -14.49 -0.53 -5.01
CA ILE A 129 -13.66 -0.89 -6.18
C ILE A 129 -14.39 -1.91 -7.07
N GLU A 130 -14.93 -2.97 -6.47
CA GLU A 130 -15.69 -4.02 -7.16
C GLU A 130 -16.94 -3.44 -7.85
N ALA A 131 -17.72 -2.62 -7.14
CA ALA A 131 -18.97 -2.02 -7.64
C ALA A 131 -18.73 -1.04 -8.81
N LEU A 132 -17.59 -0.35 -8.85
CA LEU A 132 -17.20 0.49 -9.97
C LEU A 132 -16.75 -0.33 -11.20
N GLY A 133 -16.60 -1.65 -11.07
CA GLY A 133 -16.23 -2.54 -12.17
C GLY A 133 -14.79 -2.44 -12.60
N PHE A 134 -13.87 -2.13 -11.69
CA PHE A 134 -12.44 -2.27 -11.93
C PHE A 134 -12.02 -3.74 -11.98
N SER A 135 -11.01 -4.06 -12.79
CA SER A 135 -10.14 -5.18 -12.48
C SER A 135 -9.37 -4.83 -11.21
N PHE A 136 -9.24 -5.77 -10.28
CA PHE A 136 -8.65 -5.46 -8.97
C PHE A 136 -7.83 -6.61 -8.39
N THR A 137 -6.92 -6.24 -7.48
CA THR A 137 -6.29 -7.16 -6.52
C THR A 137 -6.32 -6.52 -5.14
N HIS A 138 -6.99 -7.16 -4.18
CA HIS A 138 -6.98 -6.72 -2.78
C HIS A 138 -5.91 -7.47 -2.02
N LEU A 139 -4.97 -6.72 -1.44
CA LEU A 139 -3.90 -7.23 -0.60
C LEU A 139 -4.24 -6.92 0.87
N ARG A 140 -4.31 -7.94 1.70
CA ARG A 140 -4.73 -7.83 3.10
C ARG A 140 -3.59 -8.21 4.05
N PRO A 141 -2.62 -7.31 4.30
CA PRO A 141 -1.64 -7.49 5.37
C PRO A 141 -2.32 -7.33 6.74
N GLU A 142 -1.73 -7.92 7.78
CA GLU A 142 -2.20 -7.75 9.16
C GLU A 142 -1.31 -6.76 9.92
N ALA A 143 -0.06 -7.09 10.14
CA ALA A 143 0.87 -6.23 10.86
C ALA A 143 2.20 -6.09 10.14
N PHE A 144 2.74 -4.88 10.11
CA PHE A 144 4.05 -4.64 9.52
C PHE A 144 5.15 -4.76 10.57
N MET A 145 6.20 -5.53 10.30
CA MET A 145 7.37 -5.65 11.19
C MET A 145 8.00 -4.29 11.49
N GLN A 146 7.96 -3.35 10.53
CA GLN A 146 8.47 -1.99 10.69
C GLN A 146 7.68 -1.13 11.66
N ASN A 147 6.48 -1.55 12.09
CA ASN A 147 5.72 -0.86 13.11
C ASN A 147 6.34 -1.01 14.51
N ILE A 148 7.14 -2.05 14.73
CA ILE A 148 7.82 -2.26 16.02
C ILE A 148 8.87 -1.17 16.27
N THR A 149 9.67 -0.83 15.24
CA THR A 149 10.82 0.07 15.36
C THR A 149 10.69 1.36 14.57
N GLY A 150 9.62 1.51 13.78
CA GLY A 150 9.45 2.64 12.87
C GLY A 150 9.01 3.93 13.55
N PRO A 151 9.38 5.10 13.02
CA PRO A 151 8.90 6.38 13.51
C PRO A 151 7.37 6.48 13.33
N GLY A 152 6.67 6.88 14.39
CA GLY A 152 5.21 7.05 14.38
C GLY A 152 4.42 5.93 15.06
N TYR A 153 4.99 4.75 15.20
CA TYR A 153 4.44 3.68 16.03
C TYR A 153 5.33 3.51 17.26
N ARG A 154 4.81 3.85 18.43
CA ARG A 154 5.56 3.72 19.69
C ARG A 154 5.26 2.38 20.34
N TRP A 155 5.52 1.30 19.61
CA TRP A 155 5.41 -0.04 20.19
C TRP A 155 6.70 -0.44 20.93
N LEU A 156 7.80 0.27 20.67
CA LEU A 156 9.06 0.12 21.40
C LEU A 156 9.37 1.43 22.13
N GLU A 157 9.34 1.39 23.47
CA GLU A 157 9.78 2.48 24.34
C GLU A 157 11.01 2.04 25.16
N GLY A 158 12.17 2.59 24.78
CA GLY A 158 13.44 2.15 25.35
C GLY A 158 13.70 0.66 25.06
N ASN A 159 13.66 -0.18 26.11
CA ASN A 159 13.82 -1.64 26.01
C ASN A 159 12.48 -2.39 26.26
N THR A 160 11.36 -1.71 26.14
CA THR A 160 10.04 -2.30 26.42
C THR A 160 9.17 -2.28 25.19
N ILE A 161 8.59 -3.43 24.81
CA ILE A 161 7.57 -3.51 23.79
C ILE A 161 6.20 -3.32 24.45
N LEU A 162 5.42 -2.39 23.92
CA LEU A 162 4.04 -2.17 24.35
C LEU A 162 3.13 -3.16 23.61
N ASN A 163 2.50 -4.05 24.38
CA ASN A 163 1.59 -5.05 23.84
C ASN A 163 0.14 -4.52 23.83
N TYR A 164 -0.44 -4.39 22.66
CA TYR A 164 -1.83 -3.96 22.46
C TYR A 164 -2.75 -5.11 21.99
N ALA A 165 -2.19 -6.32 21.81
CA ALA A 165 -2.91 -7.46 21.22
C ALA A 165 -3.23 -8.57 22.24
N GLY A 166 -2.76 -8.46 23.47
CA GLY A 166 -2.88 -9.56 24.44
C GLY A 166 -1.95 -10.72 24.11
N SER A 167 -2.44 -11.96 24.29
CA SER A 167 -1.66 -13.19 24.04
C SER A 167 -1.83 -13.80 22.67
N ASP A 168 -2.66 -13.18 21.82
CA ASP A 168 -2.94 -13.73 20.49
C ASP A 168 -1.78 -13.45 19.52
N PRO A 169 -1.39 -14.42 18.68
CA PRO A 169 -0.39 -14.19 17.65
C PRO A 169 -0.95 -13.33 16.52
N TRP A 170 -0.15 -12.39 16.06
CA TRP A 170 -0.42 -11.60 14.86
C TRP A 170 0.41 -12.11 13.69
N SER A 171 -0.13 -12.00 12.49
CA SER A 171 0.60 -12.34 11.28
C SER A 171 1.42 -11.14 10.82
N TRP A 172 2.74 -11.28 10.87
CA TRP A 172 3.68 -10.21 10.57
C TRP A 172 4.20 -10.33 9.13
N ILE A 173 4.34 -9.18 8.47
CA ILE A 173 4.93 -9.09 7.13
C ILE A 173 5.95 -7.96 7.08
N ASP A 174 7.04 -8.19 6.36
CA ASP A 174 8.00 -7.13 6.03
C ASP A 174 7.44 -6.21 4.94
N CYS A 175 7.72 -4.89 5.02
CA CYS A 175 7.29 -3.94 4.01
C CYS A 175 7.92 -4.20 2.63
N ASP A 176 9.12 -4.78 2.57
CA ASP A 176 9.80 -5.09 1.31
C ASP A 176 9.14 -6.31 0.65
N ASP A 177 8.74 -7.33 1.43
CA ASP A 177 7.97 -8.47 0.94
C ASP A 177 6.60 -8.02 0.42
N LEU A 178 5.91 -7.13 1.15
CA LEU A 178 4.66 -6.54 0.67
C LEU A 178 4.87 -5.78 -0.64
N ALA A 179 5.94 -4.99 -0.75
CA ALA A 179 6.26 -4.24 -1.96
C ALA A 179 6.52 -5.17 -3.16
N LEU A 180 7.15 -6.33 -2.94
CA LEU A 180 7.33 -7.34 -3.98
C LEU A 180 6.00 -7.90 -4.47
N VAL A 181 5.07 -8.19 -3.56
CA VAL A 181 3.72 -8.65 -3.92
C VAL A 181 2.97 -7.56 -4.69
N VAL A 182 3.01 -6.30 -4.22
CA VAL A 182 2.41 -5.15 -4.90
C VAL A 182 2.96 -5.00 -6.32
N ALA A 183 4.28 -5.00 -6.48
CA ALA A 183 4.91 -4.87 -7.80
C ALA A 183 4.52 -6.03 -8.72
N THR A 184 4.48 -7.25 -8.21
CA THR A 184 4.08 -8.44 -8.98
C THR A 184 2.63 -8.33 -9.43
N THR A 185 1.70 -7.94 -8.57
CA THR A 185 0.27 -7.83 -8.90
C THR A 185 -0.02 -6.65 -9.84
N LEU A 186 0.76 -5.58 -9.78
CA LEU A 186 0.70 -4.47 -10.74
C LEU A 186 1.22 -4.88 -12.13
N ARG A 187 2.29 -5.69 -12.20
CA ARG A 187 2.88 -6.16 -13.46
C ARG A 187 2.02 -7.23 -14.13
N GLU A 188 1.53 -8.18 -13.37
CA GLU A 188 0.77 -9.35 -13.83
C GLU A 188 -0.74 -9.18 -13.54
N ALA A 189 -1.29 -7.98 -13.79
CA ALA A 189 -2.65 -7.60 -13.42
C ALA A 189 -3.73 -8.60 -13.89
N ASP A 190 -3.60 -9.14 -15.10
CA ASP A 190 -4.55 -10.11 -15.64
C ASP A 190 -4.58 -11.42 -14.85
N LYS A 191 -3.41 -11.86 -14.37
CA LYS A 191 -3.26 -13.09 -13.59
C LYS A 191 -3.87 -12.97 -12.20
N TYR A 192 -3.77 -11.78 -11.60
CA TYR A 192 -4.24 -11.51 -10.23
C TYR A 192 -5.59 -10.79 -10.18
N SER A 193 -6.23 -10.58 -11.33
CA SER A 193 -7.54 -9.94 -11.43
C SER A 193 -8.61 -10.68 -10.62
N GLY A 194 -9.38 -9.94 -9.84
CA GLY A 194 -10.46 -10.46 -9.01
C GLY A 194 -10.01 -11.19 -7.75
N GLN A 195 -8.74 -11.13 -7.39
CA GLN A 195 -8.21 -11.85 -6.24
C GLN A 195 -8.16 -10.97 -4.99
N THR A 196 -8.44 -11.60 -3.85
CA THR A 196 -8.17 -11.07 -2.52
C THR A 196 -7.13 -11.97 -1.86
N ILE A 197 -5.98 -11.42 -1.51
CA ILE A 197 -4.82 -12.16 -1.03
C ILE A 197 -4.53 -11.75 0.41
N GLN A 198 -4.67 -12.71 1.34
CA GLN A 198 -4.23 -12.54 2.72
C GLN A 198 -2.70 -12.61 2.75
N LEU A 199 -2.09 -11.65 3.44
CA LEU A 199 -0.64 -11.52 3.50
C LEU A 199 -0.14 -11.55 4.93
N GLY A 200 0.67 -12.53 5.22
CA GLY A 200 1.40 -12.69 6.46
C GLY A 200 2.51 -13.69 6.24
N TYR A 201 3.62 -13.49 6.91
CA TYR A 201 4.76 -14.39 6.81
C TYR A 201 4.90 -15.27 8.05
N ASP A 202 4.82 -14.64 9.24
CA ASP A 202 5.09 -15.32 10.50
C ASP A 202 4.07 -14.91 11.57
N GLY A 203 3.46 -15.90 12.22
CA GLY A 203 2.56 -15.70 13.36
C GLY A 203 3.35 -15.63 14.65
N LYS A 204 3.41 -14.45 15.28
CA LYS A 204 4.12 -14.22 16.53
C LYS A 204 3.29 -13.40 17.50
N THR A 205 3.36 -13.80 18.77
CA THR A 205 2.90 -12.98 19.89
C THR A 205 3.89 -11.84 20.18
N PHE A 206 3.45 -10.82 20.89
CA PHE A 206 4.34 -9.75 21.32
C PHE A 206 5.44 -10.25 22.28
N ASP A 207 5.14 -11.27 23.09
CA ASP A 207 6.13 -11.88 24.00
C ASP A 207 7.22 -12.62 23.22
N GLU A 208 6.85 -13.37 22.15
CA GLU A 208 7.84 -14.00 21.29
C GLU A 208 8.72 -12.98 20.55
N ILE A 209 8.15 -11.86 20.10
CA ILE A 209 8.92 -10.77 19.49
C ILE A 209 9.87 -10.14 20.51
N ALA A 210 9.41 -9.89 21.73
CA ALA A 210 10.25 -9.37 22.80
C ALA A 210 11.43 -10.29 23.09
N GLN A 211 11.19 -11.60 23.16
CA GLN A 211 12.26 -12.59 23.34
C GLN A 211 13.26 -12.59 22.20
N ILE A 212 12.78 -12.57 20.94
CA ILE A 212 13.66 -12.50 19.76
C ILE A 212 14.55 -11.25 19.80
N LEU A 213 13.97 -10.10 20.12
CA LEU A 213 14.74 -8.85 20.22
C LEU A 213 15.73 -8.88 21.37
N THR A 214 15.36 -9.46 22.52
CA THR A 214 16.27 -9.68 23.67
C THR A 214 17.47 -10.54 23.25
N ASP A 215 17.21 -11.64 22.56
CA ASP A 215 18.27 -12.56 22.12
C ASP A 215 19.24 -11.90 21.12
N ILE A 216 18.70 -11.06 20.20
CA ILE A 216 19.50 -10.35 19.19
C ILE A 216 20.27 -9.18 19.78
N LEU A 217 19.63 -8.40 20.65
CA LEU A 217 20.19 -7.15 21.17
C LEU A 217 20.99 -7.34 22.47
N GLY A 218 20.87 -8.49 23.13
CA GLY A 218 21.53 -8.80 24.39
C GLY A 218 21.02 -7.98 25.59
N LYS A 219 19.74 -7.57 25.57
CA LYS A 219 19.16 -6.71 26.60
C LYS A 219 17.63 -6.84 26.66
#